data_3fa15bcffbfc2e05555d94058ea6f469
#
_entry.id   3fa15bcffbfc2e05555d94058ea6f469
#
_cell.length_a   1.000
_cell.length_b   1.000
_cell.length_c   1.000
_cell.angle_alpha   90.00
_cell.angle_beta   90.00
_cell.angle_gamma   90.00
#
_symmetry.space_group_name_H-M   'P 1'
#
loop_
_entity.id
_entity.type
_entity.pdbx_description
1 polymer ?
#
loop_
_entity_poly.entity_id
_entity_poly.type
_entity_poly.pdbx_seq_one_letter_code
_entity_poly.pdbx_strand_id
1 'polypeptide(L)'
;MAKASARNQRHKQAMQRKKAHIDNRVAAATIDKGLMVVLTGDGKGKSSSAFGMLARSLGHGLRCGVIQFIKGVWECGEHMLFEDNPLVEFHVMNTGFTWETQDREKDIAAATATWEKANALLTDASIDVVILDEMTYMLTYGYLDKTMVLTALENRPPAQHVIVTGRNASRELLAMADTVT
;
A
#
# COMPACT_ATOMS: atom_id res chain seq x y z
N MET A 1 17.72 -24.77 -42.04
CA MET A 1 16.31 -24.85 -41.65
C MET A 1 16.05 -25.77 -40.45
N ALA A 2 16.64 -26.98 -40.36
CA ALA A 2 16.41 -27.94 -39.26
C ALA A 2 16.75 -27.44 -37.84
N LYS A 3 17.87 -26.69 -37.65
CA LYS A 3 18.26 -26.12 -36.35
C LYS A 3 17.27 -25.08 -35.82
N ALA A 4 16.68 -24.25 -36.69
CA ALA A 4 15.65 -23.26 -36.31
C ALA A 4 14.33 -23.95 -35.86
N SER A 5 13.94 -24.99 -36.57
CA SER A 5 12.76 -25.80 -36.22
C SER A 5 12.92 -26.47 -34.85
N ALA A 6 14.07 -27.07 -34.56
CA ALA A 6 14.38 -27.69 -33.28
C ALA A 6 14.39 -26.66 -32.11
N ARG A 7 14.90 -25.44 -32.36
CA ARG A 7 14.88 -24.35 -31.37
C ARG A 7 13.45 -23.89 -31.05
N ASN A 8 12.63 -23.74 -32.08
CA ASN A 8 11.21 -23.37 -31.92
C ASN A 8 10.44 -24.44 -31.17
N GLN A 9 10.71 -25.71 -31.42
CA GLN A 9 10.07 -26.82 -30.75
C GLN A 9 10.44 -26.90 -29.25
N ARG A 10 11.71 -26.70 -28.91
CA ARG A 10 12.18 -26.58 -27.51
C ARG A 10 11.54 -25.40 -26.79
N HIS A 11 11.47 -24.24 -27.45
CA HIS A 11 10.81 -23.04 -26.88
C HIS A 11 9.33 -23.32 -26.61
N LYS A 12 8.59 -23.91 -27.55
CA LYS A 12 7.17 -24.28 -27.37
C LYS A 12 6.99 -25.21 -26.19
N GLN A 13 7.81 -26.25 -26.06
CA GLN A 13 7.74 -27.18 -24.91
C GLN A 13 8.06 -26.48 -23.58
N ALA A 14 9.06 -25.58 -23.54
CA ALA A 14 9.37 -24.80 -22.35
C ALA A 14 8.19 -23.90 -21.93
N MET A 15 7.55 -23.23 -22.89
CA MET A 15 6.38 -22.39 -22.61
C MET A 15 5.17 -23.21 -22.16
N GLN A 16 4.94 -24.38 -22.74
CA GLN A 16 3.88 -25.28 -22.29
C GLN A 16 4.08 -25.76 -20.85
N ARG A 17 5.33 -26.12 -20.47
CA ARG A 17 5.65 -26.49 -19.08
C ARG A 17 5.45 -25.31 -18.12
N LYS A 18 5.89 -24.12 -18.50
CA LYS A 18 5.71 -22.90 -17.71
C LYS A 18 4.23 -22.59 -17.54
N LYS A 19 3.43 -22.68 -18.60
CA LYS A 19 1.98 -22.48 -18.54
C LYS A 19 1.32 -23.47 -17.58
N ALA A 20 1.58 -24.76 -17.72
CA ALA A 20 1.01 -25.79 -16.84
C ALA A 20 1.39 -25.56 -15.38
N HIS A 21 2.64 -25.13 -15.09
CA HIS A 21 3.04 -24.78 -13.73
C HIS A 21 2.25 -23.59 -13.18
N ILE A 22 2.06 -22.53 -13.98
CA ILE A 22 1.27 -21.35 -13.60
C ILE A 22 -0.19 -21.75 -13.38
N ASP A 23 -0.79 -22.50 -14.31
CA ASP A 23 -2.18 -22.94 -14.23
C ASP A 23 -2.43 -23.76 -12.95
N ASN A 24 -1.51 -24.67 -12.60
CA ASN A 24 -1.58 -25.44 -11.35
C ASN A 24 -1.48 -24.55 -10.11
N ARG A 25 -0.62 -23.53 -10.11
CA ARG A 25 -0.52 -22.57 -9.00
C ARG A 25 -1.80 -21.76 -8.85
N VAL A 26 -2.36 -21.29 -9.95
CA VAL A 26 -3.63 -20.54 -9.93
C VAL A 26 -4.76 -21.43 -9.42
N ALA A 27 -4.85 -22.68 -9.89
CA ALA A 27 -5.86 -23.64 -9.42
C ALA A 27 -5.73 -23.99 -7.93
N ALA A 28 -4.51 -23.97 -7.38
CA ALA A 28 -4.25 -24.19 -5.96
C ALA A 28 -4.49 -22.95 -5.08
N ALA A 29 -4.64 -21.77 -5.66
CA ALA A 29 -4.92 -20.52 -4.94
C ALA A 29 -6.44 -20.46 -4.66
N THR A 30 -6.83 -20.88 -3.46
CA THR A 30 -8.26 -20.98 -3.05
C THR A 30 -8.69 -19.91 -2.06
N ILE A 31 -7.76 -19.06 -1.60
CA ILE A 31 -8.06 -17.99 -0.64
C ILE A 31 -8.30 -16.69 -1.40
N ASP A 32 -9.53 -16.20 -1.30
CA ASP A 32 -9.92 -14.88 -1.81
C ASP A 32 -9.94 -13.90 -0.64
N LYS A 33 -9.03 -12.92 -0.66
CA LYS A 33 -8.88 -11.92 0.40
C LYS A 33 -8.22 -10.65 -0.13
N GLY A 34 -8.43 -9.55 0.58
CA GLY A 34 -7.64 -8.33 0.42
C GLY A 34 -6.18 -8.55 0.82
N LEU A 35 -5.26 -8.04 0.02
CA LEU A 35 -3.82 -8.18 0.26
C LEU A 35 -3.28 -7.02 1.08
N MET A 36 -2.37 -7.32 1.99
CA MET A 36 -1.55 -6.32 2.69
C MET A 36 -0.16 -6.26 2.04
N VAL A 37 0.17 -5.10 1.50
CA VAL A 37 1.46 -4.84 0.84
C VAL A 37 2.24 -3.83 1.66
N VAL A 38 3.48 -4.15 2.02
CA VAL A 38 4.38 -3.23 2.71
C VAL A 38 5.55 -2.87 1.80
N LEU A 39 5.65 -1.58 1.46
CA LEU A 39 6.72 -1.02 0.65
C LEU A 39 7.71 -0.31 1.58
N THR A 40 8.88 -0.90 1.81
CA THR A 40 9.84 -0.41 2.80
C THR A 40 11.28 -0.38 2.27
N GLY A 41 12.22 0.00 3.12
CA GLY A 41 13.64 0.12 2.77
C GLY A 41 14.07 1.53 2.41
N ASP A 42 15.38 1.73 2.20
CA ASP A 42 16.01 3.04 2.02
C ASP A 42 15.88 3.59 0.59
N GLY A 43 15.56 2.73 -0.37
CA GLY A 43 15.44 3.10 -1.78
C GLY A 43 14.30 4.08 -2.06
N LYS A 44 14.35 4.70 -3.24
CA LYS A 44 13.26 5.53 -3.78
C LYS A 44 12.19 4.66 -4.45
N GLY A 45 10.98 5.22 -4.60
CA GLY A 45 9.90 4.58 -5.35
C GLY A 45 8.78 3.95 -4.52
N LYS A 46 8.87 3.96 -3.19
CA LYS A 46 7.81 3.40 -2.32
C LYS A 46 6.45 4.07 -2.57
N SER A 47 6.35 5.37 -2.36
CA SER A 47 5.13 6.14 -2.63
C SER A 47 4.73 6.04 -4.10
N SER A 48 5.68 6.19 -5.05
CA SER A 48 5.38 6.05 -6.49
C SER A 48 4.81 4.67 -6.84
N SER A 49 5.27 3.60 -6.19
CA SER A 49 4.70 2.26 -6.37
C SER A 49 3.28 2.16 -5.80
N ALA A 50 3.04 2.73 -4.61
CA ALA A 50 1.71 2.78 -4.00
C ALA A 50 0.73 3.57 -4.88
N PHE A 51 1.12 4.74 -5.38
CA PHE A 51 0.29 5.53 -6.29
C PHE A 51 0.12 4.89 -7.68
N GLY A 52 1.07 4.11 -8.14
CA GLY A 52 0.91 3.24 -9.31
C GLY A 52 -0.16 2.17 -9.10
N MET A 53 -0.23 1.59 -7.91
CA MET A 53 -1.32 0.68 -7.53
C MET A 53 -2.66 1.40 -7.40
N LEU A 54 -2.70 2.64 -6.86
CA LEU A 54 -3.88 3.50 -6.85
C LEU A 54 -4.43 3.69 -8.27
N ALA A 55 -3.58 4.18 -9.20
CA ALA A 55 -3.98 4.42 -10.58
C ALA A 55 -4.54 3.15 -11.24
N ARG A 56 -3.92 2.00 -10.99
CA ARG A 56 -4.39 0.71 -11.48
C ARG A 56 -5.74 0.32 -10.88
N SER A 57 -5.94 0.50 -9.58
CA SER A 57 -7.19 0.20 -8.88
C SER A 57 -8.34 1.05 -9.42
N LEU A 58 -8.10 2.35 -9.60
CA LEU A 58 -9.07 3.28 -10.20
C LEU A 58 -9.44 2.87 -11.63
N GLY A 59 -8.46 2.40 -12.42
CA GLY A 59 -8.70 1.86 -13.77
C GLY A 59 -9.60 0.62 -13.78
N HIS A 60 -9.72 -0.08 -12.65
CA HIS A 60 -10.67 -1.18 -12.43
C HIS A 60 -11.98 -0.75 -11.75
N GLY A 61 -12.17 0.55 -11.51
CA GLY A 61 -13.37 1.09 -10.87
C GLY A 61 -13.44 0.86 -9.35
N LEU A 62 -12.32 0.53 -8.70
CA LEU A 62 -12.26 0.32 -7.26
C LEU A 62 -12.28 1.66 -6.50
N ARG A 63 -12.95 1.67 -5.36
CA ARG A 63 -12.95 2.81 -4.44
C ARG A 63 -11.70 2.77 -3.55
N CYS A 64 -11.02 3.89 -3.47
CA CYS A 64 -9.73 3.98 -2.81
C CYS A 64 -9.72 5.08 -1.74
N GLY A 65 -9.10 4.77 -0.59
CA GLY A 65 -8.76 5.75 0.43
C GLY A 65 -7.25 5.98 0.46
N VAL A 66 -6.81 7.23 0.58
CA VAL A 66 -5.39 7.59 0.67
C VAL A 66 -5.15 8.47 1.88
N ILE A 67 -4.22 8.05 2.72
CA ILE A 67 -3.71 8.83 3.85
C ILE A 67 -2.22 9.06 3.65
N GLN A 68 -1.80 10.32 3.60
CA GLN A 68 -0.38 10.71 3.61
C GLN A 68 0.00 11.29 4.97
N PHE A 69 0.85 10.60 5.74
CA PHE A 69 1.20 10.98 7.11
C PHE A 69 2.31 12.05 7.19
N ILE A 70 3.28 12.00 6.30
CA ILE A 70 4.36 13.00 6.27
C ILE A 70 4.42 13.59 4.87
N LYS A 71 3.91 14.79 4.74
CA LYS A 71 4.14 15.64 3.58
C LYS A 71 4.46 17.04 4.07
N GLY A 72 5.49 17.64 3.50
CA GLY A 72 5.74 19.05 3.71
C GLY A 72 4.59 19.92 3.18
N VAL A 73 4.67 21.20 3.39
CA VAL A 73 3.72 22.19 2.86
C VAL A 73 3.67 22.28 1.33
N TRP A 74 4.47 21.45 0.65
CA TRP A 74 4.52 21.42 -0.82
C TRP A 74 3.37 20.57 -1.37
N GLU A 75 2.65 21.11 -2.33
CA GLU A 75 1.69 20.34 -3.13
C GLU A 75 2.41 19.15 -3.77
N CYS A 76 1.85 17.96 -3.62
CA CYS A 76 2.41 16.80 -4.28
C CYS A 76 1.60 16.46 -5.54
N GLY A 77 2.31 16.15 -6.62
CA GLY A 77 1.67 15.89 -7.90
C GLY A 77 0.66 14.76 -7.87
N GLU A 78 0.87 13.77 -7.00
CA GLU A 78 -0.07 12.66 -6.80
C GLU A 78 -1.40 13.15 -6.18
N HIS A 79 -1.34 14.08 -5.21
CA HIS A 79 -2.56 14.66 -4.63
C HIS A 79 -3.33 15.42 -5.71
N MET A 80 -2.67 16.35 -6.41
CA MET A 80 -3.29 17.13 -7.51
C MET A 80 -3.90 16.25 -8.61
N LEU A 81 -3.32 15.06 -8.85
CA LEU A 81 -3.81 14.14 -9.88
C LEU A 81 -5.07 13.39 -9.46
N PHE A 82 -5.21 13.09 -8.16
CA PHE A 82 -6.25 12.17 -7.69
C PHE A 82 -7.32 12.82 -6.81
N GLU A 83 -7.11 14.04 -6.28
CA GLU A 83 -8.02 14.69 -5.33
C GLU A 83 -9.45 14.89 -5.85
N ASP A 84 -9.60 15.16 -7.14
CA ASP A 84 -10.90 15.36 -7.78
C ASP A 84 -11.56 14.06 -8.29
N ASN A 85 -10.91 12.91 -8.09
CA ASN A 85 -11.45 11.64 -8.56
C ASN A 85 -12.56 11.14 -7.61
N PRO A 86 -13.81 10.94 -8.08
CA PRO A 86 -14.95 10.57 -7.23
C PRO A 86 -14.81 9.17 -6.57
N LEU A 87 -13.84 8.36 -7.01
CA LEU A 87 -13.53 7.07 -6.41
C LEU A 87 -12.40 7.16 -5.38
N VAL A 88 -11.87 8.35 -5.09
CA VAL A 88 -10.77 8.54 -4.14
C VAL A 88 -11.19 9.43 -2.99
N GLU A 89 -11.00 8.96 -1.79
CA GLU A 89 -11.02 9.78 -0.59
C GLU A 89 -9.57 10.04 -0.16
N PHE A 90 -9.11 11.29 -0.27
CA PHE A 90 -7.70 11.65 -0.07
C PHE A 90 -7.53 12.57 1.15
N HIS A 91 -6.66 12.18 2.08
CA HIS A 91 -6.33 12.97 3.27
C HIS A 91 -4.82 13.12 3.42
N VAL A 92 -4.40 14.34 3.76
CA VAL A 92 -3.01 14.68 4.03
C VAL A 92 -2.88 15.19 5.47
N MET A 93 -1.84 14.75 6.18
CA MET A 93 -1.48 15.31 7.48
C MET A 93 -0.79 16.67 7.29
N ASN A 94 -1.50 17.75 7.58
CA ASN A 94 -1.10 19.13 7.27
C ASN A 94 -0.23 19.76 8.38
N THR A 95 0.83 19.10 8.85
CA THR A 95 1.73 19.66 9.89
C THR A 95 3.09 20.11 9.36
N GLY A 96 3.35 19.99 8.07
CA GLY A 96 4.69 20.14 7.54
C GLY A 96 5.60 18.95 7.88
N PHE A 97 6.89 19.11 7.71
CA PHE A 97 7.86 18.09 8.12
C PHE A 97 8.07 18.11 9.63
N THR A 98 8.03 16.95 10.28
CA THR A 98 8.20 16.81 11.74
C THR A 98 9.53 17.36 12.26
N TRP A 99 10.58 17.43 11.41
CA TRP A 99 11.85 18.08 11.75
C TRP A 99 11.80 19.61 11.68
N GLU A 100 10.73 20.21 11.13
CA GLU A 100 10.52 21.65 11.09
C GLU A 100 9.66 22.13 12.27
N THR A 101 8.70 21.34 12.70
CA THR A 101 7.77 21.70 13.78
C THR A 101 8.46 21.78 15.14
N GLN A 102 9.45 20.92 15.43
CA GLN A 102 10.16 20.78 16.71
C GLN A 102 9.23 20.75 17.94
N ASP A 103 7.95 20.41 17.72
CA ASP A 103 6.88 20.36 18.72
C ASP A 103 6.22 18.97 18.67
N ARG A 104 6.73 18.08 19.51
CA ARG A 104 6.28 16.67 19.55
C ARG A 104 4.79 16.53 19.87
N GLU A 105 4.23 17.39 20.71
CA GLU A 105 2.81 17.30 21.08
C GLU A 105 1.92 17.63 19.90
N LYS A 106 2.27 18.64 19.13
CA LYS A 106 1.56 18.96 17.87
C LYS A 106 1.66 17.83 16.84
N ASP A 107 2.83 17.22 16.71
CA ASP A 107 3.03 16.09 15.80
C ASP A 107 2.17 14.88 16.19
N ILE A 108 2.10 14.56 17.51
CA ILE A 108 1.25 13.50 18.03
C ILE A 108 -0.23 13.83 17.79
N ALA A 109 -0.66 15.05 18.08
CA ALA A 109 -2.05 15.46 17.88
C ALA A 109 -2.46 15.35 16.41
N ALA A 110 -1.60 15.79 15.49
CA ALA A 110 -1.85 15.71 14.06
C ALA A 110 -1.83 14.26 13.56
N ALA A 111 -0.88 13.45 14.01
CA ALA A 111 -0.83 12.03 13.69
C ALA A 111 -2.10 11.31 14.17
N THR A 112 -2.58 11.62 15.38
CA THR A 112 -3.81 11.07 15.96
C THR A 112 -5.02 11.46 15.13
N ALA A 113 -5.20 12.73 14.82
CA ALA A 113 -6.32 13.21 13.99
C ALA A 113 -6.30 12.61 12.57
N THR A 114 -5.11 12.41 12.00
CA THR A 114 -4.94 11.76 10.70
C THR A 114 -5.24 10.26 10.80
N TRP A 115 -4.85 9.63 11.91
CA TRP A 115 -5.15 8.23 12.15
C TRP A 115 -6.66 7.96 12.30
N GLU A 116 -7.43 8.86 12.89
CA GLU A 116 -8.89 8.74 12.96
C GLU A 116 -9.50 8.59 11.56
N LYS A 117 -9.02 9.38 10.59
CA LYS A 117 -9.43 9.27 9.18
C LYS A 117 -8.97 7.94 8.58
N ALA A 118 -7.73 7.53 8.83
CA ALA A 118 -7.21 6.25 8.39
C ALA A 118 -8.05 5.08 8.92
N ASN A 119 -8.40 5.11 10.19
CA ASN A 119 -9.22 4.08 10.83
C ASN A 119 -10.64 4.06 10.28
N ALA A 120 -11.23 5.21 9.95
CA ALA A 120 -12.52 5.27 9.28
C ALA A 120 -12.48 4.56 7.92
N LEU A 121 -11.45 4.81 7.09
CA LEU A 121 -11.24 4.11 5.82
C LEU A 121 -10.99 2.60 6.00
N LEU A 122 -10.22 2.22 7.03
CA LEU A 122 -9.91 0.81 7.31
C LEU A 122 -11.12 0.02 7.83
N THR A 123 -12.14 0.68 8.34
CA THR A 123 -13.37 0.02 8.83
C THR A 123 -14.52 0.08 7.82
N ASP A 124 -14.39 0.88 6.76
CA ASP A 124 -15.41 1.01 5.72
C ASP A 124 -15.29 -0.11 4.68
N ALA A 125 -16.22 -1.06 4.70
CA ALA A 125 -16.26 -2.16 3.74
C ALA A 125 -16.58 -1.72 2.29
N SER A 126 -16.95 -0.47 2.06
CA SER A 126 -17.15 0.09 0.72
C SER A 126 -15.86 0.60 0.07
N ILE A 127 -14.77 0.66 0.82
CA ILE A 127 -13.44 1.03 0.32
C ILE A 127 -12.67 -0.24 0.00
N ASP A 128 -12.30 -0.40 -1.26
CA ASP A 128 -11.60 -1.59 -1.76
C ASP A 128 -10.10 -1.56 -1.47
N VAL A 129 -9.49 -0.37 -1.50
CA VAL A 129 -8.04 -0.19 -1.35
C VAL A 129 -7.74 1.00 -0.44
N VAL A 130 -6.94 0.78 0.60
CA VAL A 130 -6.44 1.84 1.49
C VAL A 130 -4.93 1.97 1.32
N ILE A 131 -4.45 3.19 1.10
CA ILE A 131 -3.02 3.53 1.05
C ILE A 131 -2.67 4.36 2.27
N LEU A 132 -1.70 3.89 3.04
CA LEU A 132 -1.14 4.56 4.21
C LEU A 132 0.31 4.98 3.88
N ASP A 133 0.45 6.13 3.23
CA ASP A 133 1.75 6.63 2.76
C ASP A 133 2.55 7.24 3.91
N GLU A 134 3.83 6.85 4.03
CA GLU A 134 4.77 7.20 5.09
C GLU A 134 4.31 6.84 6.52
N MET A 135 3.43 5.86 6.64
CA MET A 135 2.86 5.41 7.91
C MET A 135 3.91 4.87 8.89
N THR A 136 4.96 4.22 8.39
CA THR A 136 5.97 3.60 9.25
C THR A 136 6.69 4.61 10.15
N TYR A 137 6.77 5.88 9.74
CA TYR A 137 7.36 6.94 10.56
C TYR A 137 6.52 7.24 11.81
N MET A 138 5.20 7.15 11.71
CA MET A 138 4.31 7.34 12.87
C MET A 138 4.61 6.34 13.97
N LEU A 139 4.92 5.10 13.57
CA LEU A 139 5.30 4.02 14.49
C LEU A 139 6.74 4.19 14.98
N THR A 140 7.68 4.54 14.09
CA THR A 140 9.10 4.70 14.43
C THR A 140 9.34 5.86 15.40
N TYR A 141 8.63 6.97 15.23
CA TYR A 141 8.72 8.14 16.11
C TYR A 141 7.84 8.01 17.36
N GLY A 142 7.02 6.97 17.44
CA GLY A 142 6.08 6.77 18.55
C GLY A 142 5.04 7.87 18.64
N TYR A 143 4.54 8.34 17.50
CA TYR A 143 3.43 9.29 17.43
C TYR A 143 2.08 8.58 17.49
N LEU A 144 2.03 7.32 17.06
CA LEU A 144 0.87 6.44 17.18
C LEU A 144 1.24 5.18 17.94
N ASP A 145 0.29 4.66 18.71
CA ASP A 145 0.45 3.37 19.37
C ASP A 145 0.51 2.23 18.34
N LYS A 146 1.58 1.46 18.39
CA LYS A 146 1.82 0.37 17.45
C LYS A 146 0.74 -0.70 17.53
N THR A 147 0.34 -1.08 18.73
CA THR A 147 -0.65 -2.14 18.95
C THR A 147 -1.99 -1.75 18.36
N MET A 148 -2.42 -0.51 18.60
CA MET A 148 -3.65 0.06 18.03
C MET A 148 -3.64 -0.03 16.50
N VAL A 149 -2.55 0.40 15.86
CA VAL A 149 -2.41 0.39 14.40
C VAL A 149 -2.44 -1.03 13.84
N LEU A 150 -1.65 -1.94 14.41
CA LEU A 150 -1.60 -3.33 13.93
C LEU A 150 -2.97 -4.02 14.09
N THR A 151 -3.66 -3.79 15.21
CA THR A 151 -5.01 -4.32 15.44
C THR A 151 -6.01 -3.81 14.41
N ALA A 152 -5.95 -2.53 14.05
CA ALA A 152 -6.84 -1.98 13.01
C ALA A 152 -6.55 -2.59 11.63
N LEU A 153 -5.28 -2.76 11.28
CA LEU A 153 -4.87 -3.41 10.03
C LEU A 153 -5.32 -4.88 9.96
N GLU A 154 -5.28 -5.60 11.08
CA GLU A 154 -5.71 -6.99 11.16
C GLU A 154 -7.23 -7.14 11.03
N ASN A 155 -7.98 -6.23 11.67
CA ASN A 155 -9.44 -6.28 11.74
C ASN A 155 -10.15 -5.60 10.56
N ARG A 156 -9.44 -5.14 9.54
CA ARG A 156 -10.04 -4.54 8.35
C ARG A 156 -10.96 -5.51 7.61
N PRO A 157 -11.89 -5.01 6.80
CA PRO A 157 -12.73 -5.87 5.96
C PRO A 157 -11.90 -6.90 5.17
N PRO A 158 -12.30 -8.19 5.16
CA PRO A 158 -11.47 -9.27 4.59
C PRO A 158 -11.10 -9.09 3.12
N ALA A 159 -11.91 -8.41 2.33
CA ALA A 159 -11.65 -8.13 0.91
C ALA A 159 -10.85 -6.84 0.67
N GLN A 160 -10.67 -6.00 1.70
CA GLN A 160 -10.00 -4.71 1.56
C GLN A 160 -8.48 -4.88 1.43
N HIS A 161 -7.91 -4.33 0.37
CA HIS A 161 -6.46 -4.24 0.18
C HIS A 161 -5.88 -3.08 0.97
N VAL A 162 -4.68 -3.27 1.54
CA VAL A 162 -3.96 -2.20 2.22
C VAL A 162 -2.52 -2.13 1.71
N ILE A 163 -2.08 -0.92 1.38
CA ILE A 163 -0.69 -0.63 1.01
C ILE A 163 -0.10 0.31 2.05
N VAL A 164 0.94 -0.13 2.74
CA VAL A 164 1.68 0.67 3.72
C VAL A 164 3.04 1.03 3.16
N THR A 165 3.41 2.30 3.22
CA THR A 165 4.75 2.73 2.81
C THR A 165 5.53 3.35 3.94
N GLY A 166 6.85 3.39 3.77
CA GLY A 166 7.80 4.10 4.62
C GLY A 166 9.04 3.29 4.93
N ARG A 167 10.01 3.93 5.58
CA ARG A 167 11.26 3.27 5.99
C ARG A 167 11.09 2.57 7.33
N ASN A 168 11.99 1.64 7.64
CA ASN A 168 12.09 1.00 8.95
C ASN A 168 10.78 0.34 9.43
N ALA A 169 10.08 -0.35 8.53
CA ALA A 169 8.89 -1.11 8.91
C ALA A 169 9.23 -2.12 10.03
N SER A 170 8.40 -2.16 11.07
CA SER A 170 8.61 -3.05 12.21
C SER A 170 8.45 -4.52 11.82
N ARG A 171 9.09 -5.42 12.58
CA ARG A 171 9.00 -6.87 12.32
C ARG A 171 7.57 -7.38 12.37
N GLU A 172 6.77 -6.84 13.28
CA GLU A 172 5.37 -7.21 13.43
C GLU A 172 4.55 -6.80 12.20
N LEU A 173 4.76 -5.57 11.69
CA LEU A 173 4.11 -5.10 10.46
C LEU A 173 4.52 -5.96 9.26
N LEU A 174 5.80 -6.31 9.15
CA LEU A 174 6.29 -7.18 8.08
C LEU A 174 5.73 -8.61 8.17
N ALA A 175 5.53 -9.13 9.38
CA ALA A 175 4.97 -10.47 9.60
C ALA A 175 3.49 -10.57 9.19
N MET A 176 2.75 -9.46 9.21
CA MET A 176 1.34 -9.40 8.79
C MET A 176 1.19 -9.26 7.27
N ALA A 177 2.24 -8.81 6.58
CA ALA A 177 2.17 -8.50 5.16
C ALA A 177 2.12 -9.77 4.29
N ASP A 178 1.27 -9.75 3.26
CA ASP A 178 1.25 -10.77 2.21
C ASP A 178 2.41 -10.58 1.23
N THR A 179 2.86 -9.32 1.08
CA THR A 179 3.98 -8.95 0.20
C THR A 179 4.79 -7.84 0.83
N VAL A 180 6.11 -8.02 0.83
CA VAL A 180 7.10 -7.01 1.27
C VAL A 180 8.05 -6.73 0.12
N THR A 181 8.35 -5.46 -0.14
CA THR A 181 9.28 -5.03 -1.20
C THR A 181 10.01 -3.74 -0.79
#